data_efd0fbe6471636e89593abb21cf76c1c
#
_entry.id   efd0fbe6471636e89593abb21cf76c1c
#
_cell.length_a   1.000
_cell.length_b   1.000
_cell.length_c   1.000
_cell.angle_alpha   90.00
_cell.angle_beta   90.00
_cell.angle_gamma   90.00
#
_symmetry.space_group_name_H-M   'P 1'
#
loop_
_entity.id
_entity.type
_entity.pdbx_description
1 polymer ?
#
loop_
_entity_poly.entity_id
_entity_poly.type
_entity_poly.pdbx_seq_one_letter_code
_entity_poly.pdbx_strand_id
1 'polypeptide(L)'
;MTTAQILLQDYDTEMSMTRRVLERVPEDKHDFKCHDKSMPFGRLAMHVATLPMFGHRILTTPGMDMADASHKWPDMTFVSRDAALAAFDKNSAETR
;
A
#
# COMPACT_ATOMS: atom_id res chain seq x y z
N MET A 1 14.29 17.00 -18.38
CA MET A 1 13.41 16.15 -17.55
C MET A 1 13.14 16.85 -16.23
N THR A 2 11.88 16.99 -15.84
CA THR A 2 11.53 17.59 -14.54
C THR A 2 11.75 16.61 -13.41
N THR A 3 11.84 17.10 -12.18
CA THR A 3 11.91 16.24 -10.98
C THR A 3 10.73 15.27 -10.93
N ALA A 4 9.53 15.77 -11.24
CA ALA A 4 8.33 14.92 -11.26
C ALA A 4 8.43 13.79 -12.29
N GLN A 5 8.99 14.05 -13.46
CA GLN A 5 9.16 13.03 -14.48
C GLN A 5 10.17 11.95 -14.06
N ILE A 6 11.25 12.34 -13.39
CA ILE A 6 12.25 11.40 -12.87
C ILE A 6 11.62 10.52 -11.80
N LEU A 7 10.92 11.12 -10.84
CA LEU A 7 10.25 10.41 -9.77
C LEU A 7 9.17 9.46 -10.30
N LEU A 8 8.46 9.87 -11.33
CA LEU A 8 7.41 9.05 -11.94
C LEU A 8 7.98 7.79 -12.58
N GLN A 9 9.15 7.86 -13.21
CA GLN A 9 9.80 6.68 -13.78
C GLN A 9 10.15 5.66 -12.70
N ASP A 10 10.75 6.12 -11.60
CA ASP A 10 11.06 5.25 -10.47
C ASP A 10 9.82 4.67 -9.84
N TYR A 11 8.78 5.51 -9.67
CA TYR A 11 7.50 5.09 -9.13
C TYR A 11 6.88 3.97 -9.97
N ASP A 12 6.82 4.15 -11.29
CA ASP A 12 6.24 3.14 -12.19
C ASP A 12 6.99 1.81 -12.09
N THR A 13 8.32 1.85 -12.04
CA THR A 13 9.14 0.65 -11.90
C THR A 13 8.87 -0.05 -10.57
N GLU A 14 8.89 0.68 -9.47
CA GLU A 14 8.71 0.11 -8.13
C GLU A 14 7.28 -0.41 -7.93
N MET A 15 6.28 0.29 -8.43
CA MET A 15 4.88 -0.17 -8.30
C MET A 15 4.64 -1.44 -9.13
N SER A 16 5.26 -1.56 -10.29
CA SER A 16 5.19 -2.78 -11.09
C SER A 16 5.76 -3.99 -10.36
N MET A 17 6.90 -3.81 -9.69
CA MET A 17 7.54 -4.88 -8.91
C MET A 17 6.70 -5.23 -7.68
N THR A 18 6.18 -4.24 -6.99
CA THR A 18 5.32 -4.44 -5.81
C THR A 18 4.07 -5.22 -6.18
N ARG A 19 3.46 -4.89 -7.32
CA ARG A 19 2.26 -5.60 -7.79
C ARG A 19 2.55 -7.09 -8.03
N ARG A 20 3.71 -7.42 -8.60
CA ARG A 20 4.11 -8.81 -8.83
C ARG A 20 4.25 -9.58 -7.52
N VAL A 21 4.78 -8.93 -6.48
CA VAL A 21 4.89 -9.54 -5.16
C VAL A 21 3.50 -9.80 -4.59
N LEU A 22 2.59 -8.82 -4.68
CA LEU A 22 1.22 -8.96 -4.17
C LEU A 22 0.44 -10.07 -4.90
N GLU A 23 0.70 -10.29 -6.18
CA GLU A 23 0.07 -11.37 -6.96
C GLU A 23 0.40 -12.76 -6.41
N ARG A 24 1.48 -12.87 -5.64
CA ARG A 24 1.96 -14.14 -5.07
C ARG A 24 1.58 -14.35 -3.61
N VAL A 25 0.79 -13.47 -3.04
CA VAL A 25 0.32 -13.62 -1.66
C VAL A 25 -0.56 -14.86 -1.55
N PRO A 26 -0.20 -15.84 -0.69
CA PRO A 26 -1.02 -17.03 -0.49
C PRO A 26 -2.23 -16.70 0.38
N GLU A 27 -3.43 -16.84 -0.16
CA GLU A 27 -4.68 -16.51 0.53
C GLU A 27 -4.93 -17.41 1.74
N ASP A 28 -4.53 -18.67 1.65
CA ASP A 28 -4.71 -19.65 2.71
C ASP A 28 -3.75 -19.45 3.89
N LYS A 29 -2.80 -18.53 3.76
CA LYS A 29 -1.78 -18.24 4.77
C LYS A 29 -1.89 -16.84 5.34
N HIS A 30 -3.03 -16.18 5.20
CA HIS A 30 -3.20 -14.78 5.60
C HIS A 30 -3.02 -14.55 7.11
N ASP A 31 -3.19 -15.59 7.93
CA ASP A 31 -2.98 -15.51 9.38
C ASP A 31 -1.55 -15.81 9.81
N PHE A 32 -0.68 -16.22 8.87
CA PHE A 32 0.70 -16.57 9.19
C PHE A 32 1.47 -15.37 9.71
N LYS A 33 2.25 -15.61 10.78
CA LYS A 33 3.14 -14.59 11.37
C LYS A 33 4.56 -15.18 11.44
N CYS A 34 5.53 -14.38 11.00
CA CYS A 34 6.94 -14.77 11.12
C CYS A 34 7.43 -14.77 12.57
N HIS A 35 6.80 -13.96 13.41
CA HIS A 35 7.13 -13.79 14.82
C HIS A 35 5.89 -13.29 15.55
N ASP A 36 5.80 -13.54 16.87
CA ASP A 36 4.65 -13.14 17.68
C ASP A 36 4.35 -11.64 17.61
N LYS A 37 5.38 -10.82 17.43
CA LYS A 37 5.26 -9.36 17.33
C LYS A 37 5.05 -8.87 15.90
N SER A 38 5.11 -9.77 14.92
CA SER A 38 4.91 -9.42 13.51
C SER A 38 3.43 -9.30 13.20
N MET A 39 3.08 -8.45 12.20
CA MET A 39 1.71 -8.42 11.72
C MET A 39 1.40 -9.71 10.95
N PRO A 40 0.13 -10.19 10.97
CA PRO A 40 -0.28 -11.31 10.14
C PRO A 40 -0.01 -11.05 8.66
N PHE A 41 0.27 -12.09 7.90
CA PHE A 41 0.68 -11.97 6.49
C PHE A 41 -0.35 -11.23 5.64
N GLY A 42 -1.64 -11.52 5.83
CA GLY A 42 -2.70 -10.83 5.10
C GLY A 42 -2.76 -9.34 5.42
N ARG A 43 -2.60 -8.98 6.70
CA ARG A 43 -2.56 -7.58 7.10
C ARG A 43 -1.35 -6.85 6.50
N LEU A 44 -0.20 -7.53 6.44
CA LEU A 44 0.99 -6.96 5.79
C LEU A 44 0.74 -6.71 4.31
N ALA A 45 0.08 -7.65 3.63
CA ALA A 45 -0.27 -7.49 2.22
C ALA A 45 -1.18 -6.28 2.01
N MET A 46 -2.19 -6.10 2.86
CA MET A 46 -3.08 -4.94 2.80
C MET A 46 -2.35 -3.65 3.15
N HIS A 47 -1.42 -3.69 4.09
CA HIS A 47 -0.60 -2.54 4.42
C HIS A 47 0.22 -2.09 3.19
N VAL A 48 0.88 -3.02 2.52
CA VAL A 48 1.63 -2.73 1.28
C VAL A 48 0.71 -2.19 0.21
N ALA A 49 -0.49 -2.76 0.06
CA ALA A 49 -1.47 -2.33 -0.94
C ALA A 49 -1.98 -0.90 -0.69
N THR A 50 -2.01 -0.45 0.57
CA THR A 50 -2.52 0.88 0.92
C THR A 50 -1.43 1.95 1.03
N LEU A 51 -0.16 1.57 1.12
CA LEU A 51 0.94 2.54 1.25
C LEU A 51 0.97 3.61 0.15
N PRO A 52 0.70 3.31 -1.13
CA PRO A 52 0.70 4.37 -2.16
C PRO A 52 -0.27 5.50 -1.89
N MET A 53 -1.35 5.26 -1.14
CA MET A 53 -2.30 6.31 -0.75
C MET A 53 -1.63 7.40 0.10
N PHE A 54 -0.62 7.05 0.89
CA PHE A 54 0.13 8.04 1.68
C PHE A 54 0.90 9.00 0.78
N GLY A 55 1.44 8.52 -0.34
CA GLY A 55 2.08 9.38 -1.33
C GLY A 55 1.12 10.44 -1.84
N HIS A 56 -0.10 10.05 -2.18
CA HIS A 56 -1.13 10.98 -2.60
C HIS A 56 -1.43 12.02 -1.51
N ARG A 57 -1.62 11.60 -0.27
CA ARG A 57 -1.88 12.50 0.86
C ARG A 57 -0.74 13.47 1.10
N ILE A 58 0.51 12.98 1.07
CA ILE A 58 1.68 13.81 1.27
C ILE A 58 1.76 14.91 0.20
N LEU A 59 1.46 14.57 -1.05
CA LEU A 59 1.55 15.50 -2.17
C LEU A 59 0.39 16.49 -2.23
N THR A 60 -0.77 16.15 -1.68
CA THR A 60 -1.99 16.96 -1.83
C THR A 60 -2.40 17.71 -0.56
N THR A 61 -1.74 17.47 0.57
CA THR A 61 -2.05 18.15 1.83
C THR A 61 -0.83 18.93 2.33
N PRO A 62 -1.03 20.07 3.01
CA PRO A 62 0.09 20.87 3.52
C PRO A 62 0.82 20.22 4.69
N GLY A 63 0.21 19.25 5.37
CA GLY A 63 0.82 18.54 6.47
C GLY A 63 -0.10 17.48 7.03
N MET A 64 0.48 16.60 7.85
CA MET A 64 -0.27 15.53 8.50
C MET A 64 0.29 15.32 9.91
N ASP A 65 -0.58 15.41 10.91
CA ASP A 65 -0.24 15.07 12.30
C ASP A 65 -0.64 13.63 12.55
N MET A 66 0.34 12.75 12.71
CA MET A 66 0.12 11.33 12.93
C MET A 66 -0.55 11.04 14.28
N ALA A 67 -0.49 11.97 15.22
CA ALA A 67 -1.14 11.86 16.52
C ALA A 67 -2.59 12.36 16.51
N ASP A 68 -3.05 12.97 15.42
CA ASP A 68 -4.39 13.51 15.32
C ASP A 68 -5.42 12.38 15.23
N ALA A 69 -6.31 12.32 16.23
CA ALA A 69 -7.34 11.28 16.30
C ALA A 69 -8.42 11.42 15.21
N SER A 70 -8.50 12.57 14.53
CA SER A 70 -9.44 12.76 13.43
C SER A 70 -9.01 12.07 12.13
N HIS A 71 -7.76 11.63 12.03
CA HIS A 71 -7.29 10.87 10.88
C HIS A 71 -7.99 9.53 10.79
N LYS A 72 -8.54 9.27 9.62
CA LYS A 72 -9.13 7.97 9.31
C LYS A 72 -8.10 7.14 8.55
N TRP A 73 -7.67 6.06 9.17
CA TRP A 73 -6.77 5.12 8.54
C TRP A 73 -7.56 4.13 7.69
N PRO A 74 -7.02 3.68 6.56
CA PRO A 74 -7.74 2.69 5.75
C PRO A 74 -7.88 1.39 6.51
N ASP A 75 -8.98 0.68 6.25
CA ASP A 75 -9.18 -0.66 6.78
C ASP A 75 -8.18 -1.60 6.10
N MET A 76 -7.36 -2.26 6.91
CA MET A 76 -6.33 -3.20 6.44
C MET A 76 -6.71 -4.65 6.70
N THR A 77 -8.01 -4.92 6.86
CA THR A 77 -8.50 -6.29 7.00
C THR A 77 -8.33 -7.02 5.66
N PHE A 78 -7.64 -8.16 5.70
CA PHE A 78 -7.44 -8.98 4.51
C PHE A 78 -8.71 -9.77 4.22
N VAL A 79 -9.21 -9.65 3.00
CA VAL A 79 -10.37 -10.40 2.50
C VAL A 79 -9.92 -11.44 1.48
N SER A 80 -9.16 -11.02 0.47
CA SER A 80 -8.63 -11.91 -0.56
C SER A 80 -7.44 -11.24 -1.25
N ARG A 81 -6.67 -12.05 -1.96
CA ARG A 81 -5.58 -11.52 -2.79
C ARG A 81 -6.10 -10.56 -3.86
N ASP A 82 -7.23 -10.90 -4.49
CA ASP A 82 -7.83 -10.05 -5.52
C ASP A 82 -8.28 -8.71 -4.94
N ALA A 83 -8.83 -8.68 -3.72
CA ALA A 83 -9.19 -7.44 -3.04
C ALA A 83 -7.96 -6.59 -2.72
N ALA A 84 -6.86 -7.22 -2.30
CA ALA A 84 -5.60 -6.53 -2.05
C ALA A 84 -5.03 -5.92 -3.33
N LEU A 85 -5.05 -6.66 -4.44
CA LEU A 85 -4.60 -6.18 -5.73
C LEU A 85 -5.46 -5.01 -6.22
N ALA A 86 -6.78 -5.10 -6.06
CA ALA A 86 -7.70 -4.03 -6.44
C ALA A 86 -7.42 -2.75 -5.62
N ALA A 87 -7.20 -2.87 -4.32
CA ALA A 87 -6.84 -1.74 -3.46
C ALA A 87 -5.50 -1.13 -3.89
N PHE A 88 -4.51 -1.95 -4.17
CA PHE A 88 -3.21 -1.50 -4.66
C PHE A 88 -3.34 -0.74 -5.99
N ASP A 89 -4.07 -1.30 -6.95
CA ASP A 89 -4.26 -0.68 -8.26
C ASP A 89 -4.92 0.69 -8.13
N LYS A 90 -5.96 0.79 -7.30
CA LYS A 90 -6.65 2.06 -7.05
C LYS A 90 -5.71 3.08 -6.40
N ASN A 91 -5.03 2.69 -5.33
CA ASN A 91 -4.17 3.60 -4.57
C ASN A 91 -2.96 4.05 -5.38
N SER A 92 -2.34 3.15 -6.13
CA SER A 92 -1.19 3.49 -6.96
C SER A 92 -1.57 4.40 -8.13
N ALA A 93 -2.74 4.20 -8.73
CA ALA A 93 -3.24 5.05 -9.80
C ALA A 93 -3.55 6.47 -9.30
N GLU A 94 -4.15 6.59 -8.12
CA GLU A 94 -4.45 7.90 -7.52
C GLU A 94 -3.19 8.71 -7.21
N THR A 95 -2.12 8.03 -6.78
CA THR A 95 -0.86 8.69 -6.45
C THR A 95 -0.08 9.08 -7.71
N ARG A 96 -0.23 8.29 -8.75
CA ARG A 96 0.42 8.57 -10.01
C ARG A 96 -0.16 9.81 -10.67
#